data_65f745ec25b9f4c2f4b14dda9af15e73
#
_entry.id   65f745ec25b9f4c2f4b14dda9af15e73
#
_cell.length_a   1.000
_cell.length_b   1.000
_cell.length_c   1.000
_cell.angle_alpha   90.00
_cell.angle_beta   90.00
_cell.angle_gamma   90.00
#
_symmetry.space_group_name_H-M   'P 1'
#
loop_
_entity.id
_entity.type
_entity.pdbx_description
1 polymer ?
#
loop_
_entity_poly.entity_id
_entity_poly.type
_entity_poly.pdbx_seq_one_letter_code
_entity_poly.pdbx_strand_id
1 'polypeptide(L)'
;EQVELVIIDEISMVRADIIDAIDRILRVYSHNLREPFGGKQLLLVGDVFQLEPVVKNDERDILNRFYPTPYFFSARVFGQIDLVSIELQKVYRQTDPVFVSVLDHIRTNTAGAADLQLLNTRYGSQIEESEADMYITLATRRDTVDSINEKKLAELPGDSITFEGVIEGDFPESSLPTSQELVLKPGAQIIFIKNDFDRRWVNGTIGVIAGIDEEE
;
A
#
# COMPACT_ATOMS: atom_id res chain seq x y z
N GLU A 1 6.05 -9.22 -26.19
CA GLU A 1 5.29 -9.18 -27.45
C GLU A 1 3.88 -9.77 -27.36
N GLN A 2 3.51 -10.46 -26.27
CA GLN A 2 2.20 -11.14 -26.13
C GLN A 2 1.29 -10.50 -25.09
N VAL A 3 1.67 -9.36 -24.48
CA VAL A 3 0.82 -8.66 -23.52
C VAL A 3 -0.34 -7.99 -24.26
N GLU A 4 -1.57 -8.33 -23.92
CA GLU A 4 -2.78 -7.74 -24.48
C GLU A 4 -3.47 -6.81 -23.47
N LEU A 5 -3.38 -7.15 -22.18
CA LEU A 5 -3.97 -6.43 -21.08
C LEU A 5 -2.90 -6.03 -20.05
N VAL A 6 -2.94 -4.79 -19.61
CA VAL A 6 -2.15 -4.26 -18.48
C VAL A 6 -3.11 -3.87 -17.37
N ILE A 7 -2.90 -4.44 -16.19
CA ILE A 7 -3.68 -4.12 -14.99
C ILE A 7 -2.79 -3.29 -14.06
N ILE A 8 -3.29 -2.13 -13.65
CA ILE A 8 -2.61 -1.27 -12.67
C ILE A 8 -3.52 -1.18 -11.45
N ASP A 9 -3.08 -1.83 -10.37
CA ASP A 9 -3.76 -1.77 -9.08
C ASP A 9 -3.27 -0.57 -8.27
N GLU A 10 -4.08 -0.12 -7.29
CA GLU A 10 -3.83 1.08 -6.47
C GLU A 10 -3.51 2.33 -7.32
N ILE A 11 -4.25 2.52 -8.40
CA ILE A 11 -4.00 3.60 -9.38
C ILE A 11 -4.02 5.00 -8.75
N SER A 12 -4.72 5.19 -7.64
CA SER A 12 -4.76 6.47 -6.91
C SER A 12 -3.37 6.95 -6.47
N MET A 13 -2.45 6.02 -6.21
CA MET A 13 -1.08 6.31 -5.78
C MET A 13 -0.11 6.51 -6.96
N VAL A 14 -0.56 6.30 -8.19
CA VAL A 14 0.29 6.42 -9.38
C VAL A 14 0.25 7.86 -9.91
N ARG A 15 1.43 8.45 -10.12
CA ARG A 15 1.57 9.82 -10.64
C ARG A 15 1.24 9.89 -12.14
N ALA A 16 0.78 11.06 -12.57
CA ALA A 16 0.44 11.34 -13.97
C ALA A 16 1.63 11.11 -14.93
N ASP A 17 2.83 11.53 -14.55
CA ASP A 17 4.04 11.36 -15.35
C ASP A 17 4.44 9.89 -15.51
N ILE A 18 4.17 9.05 -14.49
CA ILE A 18 4.39 7.60 -14.58
C ILE A 18 3.43 6.97 -15.59
N ILE A 19 2.17 7.39 -15.63
CA ILE A 19 1.21 6.91 -16.64
C ILE A 19 1.65 7.27 -18.05
N ASP A 20 2.09 8.51 -18.28
CA ASP A 20 2.62 8.92 -19.60
C ASP A 20 3.92 8.17 -19.95
N ALA A 21 4.75 7.83 -18.96
CA ALA A 21 5.91 6.98 -19.15
C ALA A 21 5.53 5.55 -19.55
N ILE A 22 4.52 4.97 -18.88
CA ILE A 22 3.97 3.65 -19.24
C ILE A 22 3.41 3.66 -20.65
N ASP A 23 2.64 4.68 -21.05
CA ASP A 23 2.16 4.86 -22.42
C ASP A 23 3.32 4.84 -23.40
N ARG A 24 4.34 5.64 -23.15
CA ARG A 24 5.52 5.73 -24.00
C ARG A 24 6.23 4.39 -24.16
N ILE A 25 6.46 3.69 -23.07
CA ILE A 25 7.10 2.36 -23.07
C ILE A 25 6.27 1.38 -23.88
N LEU A 26 4.97 1.30 -23.62
CA LEU A 26 4.09 0.36 -24.33
C LEU A 26 4.03 0.66 -25.83
N ARG A 27 3.97 1.92 -26.25
CA ARG A 27 4.02 2.27 -27.68
C ARG A 27 5.31 1.80 -28.34
N VAL A 28 6.46 2.00 -27.69
CA VAL A 28 7.77 1.60 -28.22
C VAL A 28 7.88 0.09 -28.34
N TYR A 29 7.59 -0.65 -27.27
CA TYR A 29 7.77 -2.11 -27.25
C TYR A 29 6.67 -2.89 -27.98
N SER A 30 5.50 -2.27 -28.25
CA SER A 30 4.48 -2.83 -29.14
C SER A 30 4.70 -2.48 -30.61
N HIS A 31 5.74 -1.69 -30.92
CA HIS A 31 5.97 -1.14 -32.26
C HIS A 31 4.76 -0.38 -32.83
N ASN A 32 3.90 0.15 -31.97
CA ASN A 32 2.70 0.89 -32.30
C ASN A 32 2.74 2.28 -31.63
N LEU A 33 3.40 3.21 -32.31
CA LEU A 33 3.57 4.58 -31.81
C LEU A 33 2.31 5.46 -31.98
N ARG A 34 1.33 5.00 -32.74
CA ARG A 34 0.14 5.80 -33.08
C ARG A 34 -0.96 5.69 -32.04
N GLU A 35 -1.16 4.49 -31.52
CA GLU A 35 -2.23 4.21 -30.56
C GLU A 35 -1.77 4.40 -29.12
N PRO A 36 -2.58 5.00 -28.25
CA PRO A 36 -2.34 5.07 -26.82
C PRO A 36 -2.03 3.69 -26.26
N PHE A 37 -1.05 3.63 -25.34
CA PHE A 37 -0.55 2.39 -24.72
C PHE A 37 -0.16 1.30 -25.72
N GLY A 38 0.22 1.69 -26.96
CA GLY A 38 0.56 0.75 -28.02
C GLY A 38 -0.60 -0.13 -28.46
N GLY A 39 -1.85 0.31 -28.29
CA GLY A 39 -3.07 -0.45 -28.58
C GLY A 39 -3.39 -1.55 -27.57
N LYS A 40 -2.74 -1.55 -26.38
CA LYS A 40 -3.02 -2.50 -25.31
C LYS A 40 -4.23 -2.06 -24.50
N GLN A 41 -5.00 -3.03 -24.01
CA GLN A 41 -6.10 -2.76 -23.08
C GLN A 41 -5.55 -2.43 -21.68
N LEU A 42 -6.13 -1.41 -21.05
CA LEU A 42 -5.82 -1.07 -19.66
C LEU A 42 -7.01 -1.35 -18.75
N LEU A 43 -6.70 -1.90 -17.59
CA LEU A 43 -7.60 -1.98 -16.45
C LEU A 43 -6.94 -1.24 -15.27
N LEU A 44 -7.55 -0.13 -14.86
CA LEU A 44 -7.11 0.68 -13.73
C LEU A 44 -8.02 0.38 -12.54
N VAL A 45 -7.44 -0.06 -11.43
CA VAL A 45 -8.17 -0.42 -10.21
C VAL A 45 -7.68 0.44 -9.06
N GLY A 46 -8.58 1.01 -8.26
CA GLY A 46 -8.21 1.81 -7.10
C GLY A 46 -9.32 2.70 -6.61
N ASP A 47 -9.04 3.49 -5.59
CA ASP A 47 -9.97 4.45 -4.98
C ASP A 47 -9.31 5.82 -4.88
N VAL A 48 -9.78 6.78 -5.66
CA VAL A 48 -9.23 8.15 -5.73
C VAL A 48 -9.42 8.97 -4.45
N PHE A 49 -10.25 8.49 -3.54
CA PHE A 49 -10.46 9.11 -2.22
C PHE A 49 -9.54 8.53 -1.12
N GLN A 50 -8.72 7.55 -1.46
CA GLN A 50 -7.71 7.00 -0.55
C GLN A 50 -6.38 7.76 -0.70
N LEU A 51 -5.25 7.05 -0.62
CA LEU A 51 -3.93 7.67 -0.63
C LEU A 51 -3.63 8.35 -1.98
N GLU A 52 -3.15 9.57 -1.91
CA GLU A 52 -2.68 10.34 -3.07
C GLU A 52 -1.27 9.91 -3.52
N PRO A 53 -0.87 10.25 -4.76
CA PRO A 53 0.48 10.02 -5.23
C PRO A 53 1.51 10.77 -4.37
N VAL A 54 2.59 10.08 -4.00
CA VAL A 54 3.70 10.70 -3.26
C VAL A 54 4.55 11.52 -4.23
N VAL A 55 4.66 12.82 -3.95
CA VAL A 55 5.51 13.76 -4.71
C VAL A 55 6.51 14.39 -3.76
N LYS A 56 7.80 14.18 -4.01
CA LYS A 56 8.87 14.82 -3.24
C LYS A 56 8.87 16.33 -3.45
N ASN A 57 9.33 17.09 -2.46
CA ASN A 57 9.29 18.56 -2.51
C ASN A 57 10.10 19.14 -3.69
N ASP A 58 11.23 18.53 -4.01
CA ASP A 58 12.11 18.90 -5.13
C ASP A 58 11.51 18.57 -6.51
N GLU A 59 10.62 17.60 -6.58
CA GLU A 59 9.93 17.19 -7.81
C GLU A 59 8.64 17.97 -8.06
N ARG A 60 8.02 18.50 -7.01
CA ARG A 60 6.68 19.15 -7.06
C ARG A 60 6.63 20.31 -8.04
N ASP A 61 7.61 21.20 -8.00
CA ASP A 61 7.67 22.36 -8.88
C ASP A 61 7.88 21.97 -10.36
N ILE A 62 8.59 20.88 -10.60
CA ILE A 62 8.79 20.36 -11.93
C ILE A 62 7.49 19.74 -12.44
N LEU A 63 6.86 18.89 -11.64
CA LEU A 63 5.63 18.19 -12.02
C LEU A 63 4.49 19.15 -12.35
N ASN A 64 4.32 20.21 -11.53
CA ASN A 64 3.29 21.22 -11.69
C ASN A 64 3.42 22.06 -12.98
N ARG A 65 4.59 22.05 -13.64
CA ARG A 65 4.77 22.69 -14.97
C ARG A 65 4.15 21.89 -16.10
N PHE A 66 3.95 20.59 -15.90
CA PHE A 66 3.52 19.67 -16.93
C PHE A 66 2.13 19.10 -16.71
N TYR A 67 1.69 19.02 -15.45
CA TYR A 67 0.43 18.38 -15.04
C TYR A 67 -0.36 19.28 -14.08
N PRO A 68 -1.68 19.40 -14.28
CA PRO A 68 -2.55 20.19 -13.37
C PRO A 68 -2.58 19.62 -11.94
N THR A 69 -2.51 18.32 -11.81
CA THR A 69 -2.43 17.59 -10.54
C THR A 69 -1.49 16.40 -10.65
N PRO A 70 -0.96 15.88 -9.54
CA PRO A 70 -0.12 14.69 -9.59
C PRO A 70 -0.87 13.39 -9.88
N TYR A 71 -2.20 13.38 -9.78
CA TYR A 71 -3.02 12.19 -9.95
C TYR A 71 -2.96 11.64 -11.37
N PHE A 72 -3.09 10.32 -11.49
CA PHE A 72 -3.03 9.58 -12.75
C PHE A 72 -3.92 10.15 -13.85
N PHE A 73 -5.14 10.60 -13.49
CA PHE A 73 -6.11 11.15 -14.45
C PHE A 73 -5.69 12.50 -15.07
N SER A 74 -4.62 13.13 -14.55
CA SER A 74 -3.99 14.30 -15.18
C SER A 74 -2.97 13.93 -16.27
N ALA A 75 -2.71 12.63 -16.49
CA ALA A 75 -1.81 12.19 -17.56
C ALA A 75 -2.34 12.60 -18.94
N ARG A 76 -1.43 13.06 -19.78
CA ARG A 76 -1.76 13.60 -21.12
C ARG A 76 -2.36 12.58 -22.06
N VAL A 77 -1.97 11.31 -21.88
CA VAL A 77 -2.48 10.22 -22.71
C VAL A 77 -3.99 10.06 -22.59
N PHE A 78 -4.58 10.37 -21.43
CA PHE A 78 -6.03 10.29 -21.24
C PHE A 78 -6.84 11.31 -22.04
N GLY A 79 -6.21 12.35 -22.56
CA GLY A 79 -6.83 13.22 -23.56
C GLY A 79 -6.99 12.60 -24.95
N GLN A 80 -6.45 11.39 -25.16
CA GLN A 80 -6.48 10.66 -26.43
C GLN A 80 -7.37 9.41 -26.40
N ILE A 81 -7.95 9.08 -25.26
CA ILE A 81 -8.77 7.88 -25.05
C ILE A 81 -10.02 8.20 -24.25
N ASP A 82 -11.07 7.40 -24.45
CA ASP A 82 -12.26 7.44 -23.61
C ASP A 82 -12.15 6.39 -22.50
N LEU A 83 -12.18 6.85 -21.25
CA LEU A 83 -12.17 5.98 -20.08
C LEU A 83 -13.60 5.56 -19.74
N VAL A 84 -13.84 4.25 -19.64
CA VAL A 84 -15.07 3.71 -19.07
C VAL A 84 -14.86 3.56 -17.56
N SER A 85 -15.63 4.30 -16.78
CA SER A 85 -15.57 4.23 -15.30
C SER A 85 -16.67 3.35 -14.75
N ILE A 86 -16.30 2.40 -13.89
CA ILE A 86 -17.22 1.51 -13.18
C ILE A 86 -16.97 1.68 -11.69
N GLU A 87 -17.98 2.12 -10.95
CA GLU A 87 -17.91 2.22 -9.50
C GLU A 87 -18.48 0.97 -8.83
N LEU A 88 -17.66 0.31 -7.99
CA LEU A 88 -18.08 -0.84 -7.20
C LEU A 88 -18.84 -0.34 -5.96
N GLN A 89 -20.09 -0.81 -5.80
CA GLN A 89 -21.01 -0.33 -4.78
C GLN A 89 -21.02 -1.19 -3.50
N LYS A 90 -20.63 -2.45 -3.59
CA LYS A 90 -20.75 -3.39 -2.47
C LYS A 90 -19.44 -3.55 -1.71
N VAL A 91 -19.51 -3.30 -0.40
CA VAL A 91 -18.40 -3.53 0.53
C VAL A 91 -18.46 -4.97 1.04
N TYR A 92 -17.35 -5.71 0.94
CA TYR A 92 -17.20 -7.08 1.42
C TYR A 92 -16.24 -7.21 2.59
N ARG A 93 -15.34 -6.25 2.78
CA ARG A 93 -14.29 -6.28 3.83
C ARG A 93 -14.87 -6.11 5.23
N GLN A 94 -15.86 -5.23 5.36
CA GLN A 94 -16.50 -4.89 6.63
C GLN A 94 -17.96 -5.35 6.63
N THR A 95 -18.42 -5.87 7.76
CA THR A 95 -19.78 -6.40 7.94
C THR A 95 -20.68 -5.51 8.80
N ASP A 96 -20.10 -4.61 9.60
CA ASP A 96 -20.84 -3.63 10.40
C ASP A 96 -21.33 -2.48 9.52
N PRO A 97 -22.64 -2.36 9.25
CA PRO A 97 -23.19 -1.35 8.35
C PRO A 97 -23.00 0.08 8.89
N VAL A 98 -22.97 0.26 10.22
CA VAL A 98 -22.78 1.57 10.84
C VAL A 98 -21.34 2.03 10.62
N PHE A 99 -20.38 1.14 10.84
CA PHE A 99 -18.97 1.43 10.59
C PHE A 99 -18.69 1.68 9.11
N VAL A 100 -19.27 0.88 8.20
CA VAL A 100 -19.20 1.09 6.74
C VAL A 100 -19.70 2.48 6.36
N SER A 101 -20.83 2.91 6.93
CA SER A 101 -21.38 4.25 6.67
C SER A 101 -20.44 5.37 7.13
N VAL A 102 -19.83 5.23 8.33
CA VAL A 102 -18.85 6.20 8.83
C VAL A 102 -17.62 6.27 7.91
N LEU A 103 -17.10 5.13 7.46
CA LEU A 103 -15.98 5.10 6.54
C LEU A 103 -16.30 5.76 5.19
N ASP A 104 -17.52 5.56 4.68
CA ASP A 104 -17.97 6.18 3.44
C ASP A 104 -18.13 7.71 3.59
N HIS A 105 -18.68 8.17 4.72
CA HIS A 105 -18.75 9.60 5.02
C HIS A 105 -17.36 10.25 5.11
N ILE A 106 -16.38 9.56 5.70
CA ILE A 106 -14.99 10.05 5.75
C ILE A 106 -14.40 10.07 4.34
N ARG A 107 -14.55 8.97 3.60
CA ARG A 107 -14.05 8.83 2.23
C ARG A 107 -14.57 9.94 1.31
N THR A 108 -15.84 10.27 1.41
CA THR A 108 -16.50 11.29 0.57
C THR A 108 -16.45 12.71 1.17
N ASN A 109 -15.75 12.90 2.29
CA ASN A 109 -15.65 14.18 3.02
C ASN A 109 -17.02 14.74 3.44
N THR A 110 -17.94 13.87 3.82
CA THR A 110 -19.28 14.20 4.32
C THR A 110 -19.47 13.86 5.79
N ALA A 111 -18.39 13.43 6.48
CA ALA A 111 -18.43 13.05 7.90
C ALA A 111 -18.88 14.23 8.78
N GLY A 112 -19.88 13.97 9.61
CA GLY A 112 -20.47 14.93 10.53
C GLY A 112 -20.12 14.68 12.01
N ALA A 113 -20.72 15.47 12.89
CA ALA A 113 -20.50 15.37 14.33
C ALA A 113 -20.92 13.98 14.89
N ALA A 114 -21.95 13.37 14.34
CA ALA A 114 -22.41 12.05 14.77
C ALA A 114 -21.37 10.95 14.44
N ASP A 115 -20.74 11.01 13.27
CA ASP A 115 -19.70 10.08 12.86
C ASP A 115 -18.48 10.20 13.79
N LEU A 116 -18.08 11.44 14.11
CA LEU A 116 -16.96 11.71 15.02
C LEU A 116 -17.28 11.24 16.45
N GLN A 117 -18.51 11.46 16.94
CA GLN A 117 -18.93 10.96 18.24
C GLN A 117 -18.84 9.44 18.30
N LEU A 118 -19.30 8.75 17.26
CA LEU A 118 -19.22 7.28 17.19
C LEU A 118 -17.76 6.79 17.18
N LEU A 119 -16.88 7.39 16.40
CA LEU A 119 -15.45 7.06 16.39
C LEU A 119 -14.82 7.31 17.75
N ASN A 120 -15.16 8.42 18.42
CA ASN A 120 -14.63 8.78 19.73
C ASN A 120 -15.06 7.80 20.84
N THR A 121 -16.13 7.01 20.66
CA THR A 121 -16.45 5.93 21.61
C THR A 121 -15.39 4.85 21.67
N ARG A 122 -14.55 4.74 20.63
CA ARG A 122 -13.43 3.79 20.54
C ARG A 122 -12.10 4.39 21.00
N TYR A 123 -12.05 5.70 21.25
CA TYR A 123 -10.84 6.35 21.75
C TYR A 123 -10.53 5.92 23.17
N GLY A 124 -9.31 5.43 23.41
CA GLY A 124 -8.88 4.95 24.72
C GLY A 124 -9.54 3.65 25.18
N SER A 125 -10.25 2.94 24.28
CA SER A 125 -10.78 1.61 24.61
C SER A 125 -9.64 0.68 24.97
N GLN A 126 -9.78 -0.04 26.08
CA GLN A 126 -8.85 -1.10 26.45
C GLN A 126 -9.16 -2.33 25.60
N ILE A 127 -8.11 -2.89 25.00
CA ILE A 127 -8.18 -4.17 24.31
C ILE A 127 -8.02 -5.26 25.37
N GLU A 128 -8.91 -6.25 25.38
CA GLU A 128 -8.76 -7.39 26.29
C GLU A 128 -7.48 -8.16 25.97
N GLU A 129 -6.74 -8.60 27.01
CA GLU A 129 -5.46 -9.30 26.83
C GLU A 129 -5.57 -10.54 25.92
N SER A 130 -6.71 -11.24 25.97
CA SER A 130 -6.99 -12.40 25.11
C SER A 130 -7.10 -12.07 23.61
N GLU A 131 -7.37 -10.81 23.27
CA GLU A 131 -7.50 -10.32 21.89
C GLU A 131 -6.26 -9.53 21.45
N ALA A 132 -5.38 -9.13 22.38
CA ALA A 132 -4.25 -8.25 22.11
C ALA A 132 -3.30 -8.81 21.04
N ASP A 133 -3.14 -10.12 20.97
CA ASP A 133 -2.26 -10.80 20.01
C ASP A 133 -2.72 -10.69 18.55
N MET A 134 -3.98 -10.30 18.32
CA MET A 134 -4.55 -10.14 16.99
C MET A 134 -4.61 -8.69 16.50
N TYR A 135 -4.22 -7.73 17.34
CA TYR A 135 -4.27 -6.31 16.99
C TYR A 135 -2.97 -5.84 16.34
N ILE A 136 -3.13 -5.00 15.32
CA ILE A 136 -2.04 -4.27 14.71
C ILE A 136 -2.22 -2.78 14.92
N THR A 137 -1.12 -2.05 15.07
CA THR A 137 -1.13 -0.59 15.15
C THR A 137 -0.89 0.00 13.78
N LEU A 138 -1.83 0.85 13.33
CA LEU A 138 -1.68 1.61 12.10
C LEU A 138 -1.18 3.02 12.44
N ALA A 139 -0.12 3.47 11.79
CA ALA A 139 0.42 4.81 11.95
C ALA A 139 0.73 5.42 10.57
N THR A 140 0.72 6.75 10.51
CA THR A 140 0.99 7.50 9.28
C THR A 140 2.48 7.71 9.00
N ARG A 141 3.34 7.43 9.99
CA ARG A 141 4.79 7.65 9.92
C ARG A 141 5.55 6.37 10.25
N ARG A 142 6.59 6.10 9.45
CA ARG A 142 7.44 4.91 9.61
C ARG A 142 8.18 4.92 10.95
N ASP A 143 8.77 6.04 11.34
CA ASP A 143 9.49 6.19 12.62
C ASP A 143 8.62 5.85 13.85
N THR A 144 7.33 6.19 13.79
CA THR A 144 6.37 5.82 14.83
C THR A 144 6.14 4.31 14.87
N VAL A 145 6.01 3.67 13.71
CA VAL A 145 5.85 2.21 13.60
C VAL A 145 7.09 1.50 14.14
N ASP A 146 8.27 1.94 13.72
CA ASP A 146 9.55 1.34 14.13
C ASP A 146 9.71 1.42 15.67
N SER A 147 9.44 2.58 16.25
CA SER A 147 9.51 2.76 17.72
C SER A 147 8.51 1.88 18.49
N ILE A 148 7.30 1.69 17.97
CA ILE A 148 6.28 0.80 18.58
C ILE A 148 6.75 -0.65 18.48
N ASN A 149 7.24 -1.07 17.31
CA ASN A 149 7.70 -2.44 17.09
C ASN A 149 8.91 -2.77 17.95
N GLU A 150 9.91 -1.88 18.03
CA GLU A 150 11.08 -2.04 18.90
C GLU A 150 10.68 -2.20 20.38
N LYS A 151 9.78 -1.34 20.85
CA LYS A 151 9.26 -1.42 22.20
C LYS A 151 8.56 -2.75 22.46
N LYS A 152 7.66 -3.17 21.58
CA LYS A 152 6.92 -4.43 21.70
C LYS A 152 7.86 -5.63 21.65
N LEU A 153 8.84 -5.63 20.78
CA LEU A 153 9.86 -6.67 20.70
C LEU A 153 10.72 -6.74 21.98
N ALA A 154 11.07 -5.58 22.58
CA ALA A 154 11.83 -5.52 23.82
C ALA A 154 11.04 -6.07 25.02
N GLU A 155 9.70 -5.91 25.04
CA GLU A 155 8.81 -6.43 26.09
C GLU A 155 8.68 -7.96 26.07
N LEU A 156 8.95 -8.61 24.94
CA LEU A 156 8.91 -10.07 24.82
C LEU A 156 10.06 -10.73 25.60
N PRO A 157 9.79 -11.85 26.29
CA PRO A 157 10.82 -12.61 26.98
C PRO A 157 11.76 -13.32 25.97
N GLY A 158 12.96 -13.72 26.47
CA GLY A 158 13.94 -14.47 25.71
C GLY A 158 14.90 -13.61 24.89
N ASP A 159 15.86 -14.29 24.29
CA ASP A 159 16.92 -13.69 23.52
C ASP A 159 16.44 -13.35 22.09
N SER A 160 17.00 -12.27 21.55
CA SER A 160 16.73 -11.87 20.16
C SER A 160 17.75 -12.51 19.22
N ILE A 161 17.29 -12.87 18.03
CA ILE A 161 18.14 -13.30 16.93
C ILE A 161 18.10 -12.22 15.85
N THR A 162 19.28 -11.85 15.33
CA THR A 162 19.42 -10.86 14.27
C THR A 162 19.76 -11.56 12.97
N PHE A 163 18.99 -11.29 11.94
CA PHE A 163 19.23 -11.74 10.58
C PHE A 163 19.76 -10.56 9.76
N GLU A 164 20.91 -10.73 9.13
CA GLU A 164 21.51 -9.70 8.27
C GLU A 164 21.19 -9.99 6.81
N GLY A 165 20.55 -9.03 6.15
CA GLY A 165 20.24 -9.09 4.72
C GLY A 165 21.48 -8.78 3.88
N VAL A 166 21.74 -9.60 2.86
CA VAL A 166 22.81 -9.39 1.90
C VAL A 166 22.30 -8.55 0.74
N ILE A 167 23.00 -7.43 0.46
CA ILE A 167 22.70 -6.56 -0.68
C ILE A 167 23.75 -6.83 -1.76
N GLU A 168 23.28 -7.21 -2.95
CA GLU A 168 24.13 -7.35 -4.13
C GLU A 168 23.90 -6.18 -5.08
N GLY A 169 24.99 -5.49 -5.46
CA GLY A 169 24.96 -4.34 -6.35
C GLY A 169 24.60 -3.03 -5.67
N ASP A 170 24.19 -2.05 -6.47
CA ASP A 170 23.82 -0.70 -6.00
C ASP A 170 22.31 -0.64 -5.75
N PHE A 171 21.90 -0.84 -4.50
CA PHE A 171 20.50 -0.85 -4.08
C PHE A 171 20.29 0.17 -2.95
N PRO A 172 19.46 1.21 -3.16
CA PRO A 172 19.27 2.24 -2.14
C PRO A 172 18.56 1.65 -0.91
N GLU A 173 19.08 1.97 0.29
CA GLU A 173 18.51 1.54 1.57
C GLU A 173 17.01 1.88 1.70
N SER A 174 16.60 3.04 1.17
CA SER A 174 15.19 3.47 1.17
C SER A 174 14.24 2.56 0.37
N SER A 175 14.79 1.68 -0.47
CA SER A 175 14.03 0.73 -1.30
C SER A 175 14.00 -0.69 -0.71
N LEU A 176 14.66 -0.89 0.45
CA LEU A 176 14.60 -2.17 1.14
C LEU A 176 13.16 -2.47 1.61
N PRO A 177 12.68 -3.69 1.43
CA PRO A 177 11.32 -4.09 1.87
C PRO A 177 11.21 -4.16 3.39
N THR A 178 12.31 -4.40 4.08
CA THR A 178 12.44 -4.42 5.55
C THR A 178 13.82 -3.87 5.93
N SER A 179 14.11 -3.76 7.23
CA SER A 179 15.46 -3.38 7.70
C SER A 179 16.51 -4.38 7.22
N GLN A 180 17.71 -3.91 6.90
CA GLN A 180 18.82 -4.79 6.53
C GLN A 180 19.17 -5.75 7.69
N GLU A 181 19.13 -5.22 8.92
CA GLU A 181 19.21 -6.02 10.14
C GLU A 181 17.78 -6.24 10.65
N LEU A 182 17.31 -7.49 10.58
CA LEU A 182 15.99 -7.88 11.08
C LEU A 182 16.14 -8.62 12.41
N VAL A 183 15.71 -7.97 13.48
CA VAL A 183 15.75 -8.53 14.84
C VAL A 183 14.41 -9.20 15.15
N LEU A 184 14.44 -10.48 15.51
CA LEU A 184 13.27 -11.28 15.81
C LEU A 184 13.41 -11.99 17.17
N LYS A 185 12.25 -12.32 17.78
CA LYS A 185 12.15 -13.17 18.99
C LYS A 185 11.01 -14.17 18.82
N PRO A 186 11.09 -15.35 19.44
CA PRO A 186 9.92 -16.19 19.63
C PRO A 186 8.79 -15.43 20.33
N GLY A 187 7.55 -15.59 19.88
CA GLY A 187 6.39 -14.85 20.35
C GLY A 187 6.16 -13.51 19.64
N ALA A 188 7.08 -13.06 18.79
CA ALA A 188 6.87 -11.83 18.02
C ALA A 188 5.75 -12.00 16.99
N GLN A 189 4.83 -11.04 16.95
CA GLN A 189 3.85 -10.92 15.88
C GLN A 189 4.52 -10.39 14.62
N ILE A 190 4.24 -11.02 13.50
CA ILE A 190 4.80 -10.66 12.19
C ILE A 190 3.70 -10.47 11.15
N ILE A 191 4.03 -9.73 10.11
CA ILE A 191 3.24 -9.67 8.88
C ILE A 191 4.12 -10.09 7.71
N PHE A 192 3.61 -10.99 6.88
CA PHE A 192 4.32 -11.40 5.67
C PHE A 192 4.21 -10.31 4.60
N ILE A 193 5.34 -9.83 4.11
CA ILE A 193 5.43 -8.76 3.11
C ILE A 193 5.50 -9.27 1.67
N LYS A 194 5.45 -10.60 1.48
CA LYS A 194 5.50 -11.25 0.18
C LYS A 194 4.65 -12.53 0.19
N ASN A 195 4.08 -12.88 -0.98
CA ASN A 195 3.41 -14.15 -1.15
C ASN A 195 4.43 -15.29 -1.08
N ASP A 196 4.05 -16.37 -0.39
CA ASP A 196 4.85 -17.59 -0.37
C ASP A 196 4.79 -18.31 -1.72
N PHE A 197 5.91 -18.88 -2.13
CA PHE A 197 5.99 -19.62 -3.38
C PHE A 197 5.10 -20.88 -3.37
N ASP A 198 5.04 -21.54 -2.23
CA ASP A 198 4.22 -22.76 -2.01
C ASP A 198 2.77 -22.42 -1.58
N ARG A 199 2.38 -21.16 -1.61
CA ARG A 199 1.04 -20.66 -1.26
C ARG A 199 0.61 -20.92 0.18
N ARG A 200 1.55 -21.05 1.12
CA ARG A 200 1.26 -21.23 2.55
C ARG A 200 0.73 -19.94 3.18
N TRP A 201 1.17 -18.77 2.68
CA TRP A 201 0.68 -17.45 3.08
C TRP A 201 0.69 -16.48 1.90
N VAL A 202 -0.02 -15.38 2.07
CA VAL A 202 -0.04 -14.27 1.12
C VAL A 202 0.51 -13.00 1.79
N ASN A 203 0.88 -12.02 1.00
CA ASN A 203 1.25 -10.69 1.50
C ASN A 203 0.13 -10.14 2.38
N GLY A 204 0.48 -9.63 3.57
CA GLY A 204 -0.47 -9.15 4.57
C GLY A 204 -0.97 -10.22 5.55
N THR A 205 -0.59 -11.51 5.40
CA THR A 205 -0.91 -12.54 6.39
C THR A 205 -0.19 -12.22 7.70
N ILE A 206 -0.94 -12.25 8.81
CA ILE A 206 -0.39 -12.07 10.16
C ILE A 206 -0.03 -13.44 10.73
N GLY A 207 1.07 -13.50 11.44
CA GLY A 207 1.54 -14.70 12.13
C GLY A 207 2.25 -14.37 13.44
N VAL A 208 2.55 -15.40 14.20
CA VAL A 208 3.38 -15.31 15.40
C VAL A 208 4.54 -16.29 15.27
N ILE A 209 5.74 -15.87 15.63
CA ILE A 209 6.94 -16.70 15.59
C ILE A 209 6.84 -17.72 16.73
N ALA A 210 6.67 -18.98 16.39
CA ALA A 210 6.61 -20.07 17.37
C ALA A 210 8.01 -20.47 17.89
N GLY A 211 9.01 -20.41 17.02
CA GLY A 211 10.39 -20.72 17.33
C GLY A 211 11.29 -20.28 16.18
N ILE A 212 12.58 -20.19 16.43
CA ILE A 212 13.62 -19.87 15.44
C ILE A 212 14.69 -20.94 15.58
N ASP A 213 14.93 -21.68 14.52
CA ASP A 213 15.99 -22.69 14.45
C ASP A 213 17.22 -22.06 13.82
N GLU A 214 18.40 -22.31 14.37
CA GLU A 214 19.68 -21.74 13.90
C GLU A 214 20.24 -22.45 12.65
N GLU A 215 19.59 -23.53 12.18
CA GLU A 215 20.14 -24.41 11.15
C GLU A 215 19.53 -24.24 9.74
N GLU A 216 18.64 -23.26 9.49
CA GLU A 216 18.10 -22.99 8.14
C GLU A 216 18.21 -21.52 7.73
#